data_5823ef164e41ad2759bf11ebfcd62dd1
#
_entry.id   5823ef164e41ad2759bf11ebfcd62dd1
#
_cell.length_a   1.000
_cell.length_b   1.000
_cell.length_c   1.000
_cell.angle_alpha   90.00
_cell.angle_beta   90.00
_cell.angle_gamma   90.00
#
_symmetry.space_group_name_H-M   'P 1'
#
loop_
_entity.id
_entity.type
_entity.pdbx_description
1 polymer ?
#
loop_
_entity_poly.entity_id
_entity_poly.type
_entity_poly.pdbx_seq_one_letter_code
_entity_poly.pdbx_strand_id
1 'polypeptide(L)'
;MKRLFTSESVTEGHPDKMCDQISDSILDAIIEKDPNARVACETCTTTGMVMVMGEITTNCYVDIPKVVRKTIKEIGYDDARYGFDCDTCAVLTTIDEQSADIAMGVDEALESKKGEKDDVEAVGAGDQGMMFGYATNETEEYMPLPIAMAHKLSRRLTEVRKNGTLPYLRPDGKTQVTVEYEDNKPKRIDTIVISTQHDEKASLEQIEKDLKQYVIKEVVPSELLDEETRYLINPTGRFVVGGPQGDAGLTGRKIIVDTYGGYGRHGGGAFSGKDPTKVDRSAAYAARWVAKNLVAAGVADKLEIQLAYAIGVAKPVSIEIETFGTGKVSEEKIVEIVNKVFDLRPGAIINNLDLRRPIYKQTAAYGHFGRTDVELPWEQLSKVDEIKKYL
;
A
#
# COMPACT_ATOMS: atom_id res chain seq x y z
N MET A 1 28.32 12.01 5.05
CA MET A 1 27.62 12.27 6.34
C MET A 1 26.86 11.01 6.74
N LYS A 2 27.06 10.52 7.95
CA LYS A 2 26.31 9.34 8.47
C LYS A 2 24.94 9.77 8.98
N ARG A 3 23.88 9.03 8.63
CA ARG A 3 22.52 9.20 9.15
C ARG A 3 21.83 7.85 9.31
N LEU A 4 20.89 7.76 10.23
CA LEU A 4 20.00 6.61 10.38
C LEU A 4 18.61 6.96 9.85
N PHE A 5 17.99 6.02 9.13
CA PHE A 5 16.60 6.13 8.70
C PHE A 5 15.85 4.84 8.99
N THR A 6 14.63 4.97 9.48
CA THR A 6 13.81 3.85 9.95
C THR A 6 12.48 3.81 9.22
N SER A 7 12.08 2.62 8.78
CA SER A 7 10.73 2.34 8.30
C SER A 7 10.16 1.12 9.02
N GLU A 8 8.85 1.06 9.11
CA GLU A 8 8.12 -0.07 9.68
C GLU A 8 7.16 -0.70 8.68
N SER A 9 6.82 -1.96 8.92
CA SER A 9 5.75 -2.68 8.26
C SER A 9 5.00 -3.56 9.25
N VAL A 10 3.85 -4.06 8.84
CA VAL A 10 3.02 -4.93 9.67
C VAL A 10 2.58 -6.16 8.87
N THR A 11 2.25 -7.24 9.57
CA THR A 11 1.69 -8.44 8.94
C THR A 11 0.24 -8.23 8.52
N GLU A 12 -0.28 -9.13 7.70
CA GLU A 12 -1.68 -9.15 7.28
C GLU A 12 -2.68 -9.28 8.44
N GLY A 13 -2.24 -9.83 9.59
CA GLY A 13 -3.06 -10.00 10.79
C GLY A 13 -3.06 -8.80 11.75
N HIS A 14 -2.34 -7.74 11.46
CA HIS A 14 -2.46 -6.48 12.19
C HIS A 14 -3.89 -5.91 12.01
N PRO A 15 -4.56 -5.42 13.08
CA PRO A 15 -5.97 -5.00 13.01
C PRO A 15 -6.27 -3.99 11.89
N ASP A 16 -5.46 -2.95 11.71
CA ASP A 16 -5.64 -1.98 10.63
C ASP A 16 -5.50 -2.65 9.25
N LYS A 17 -4.51 -3.55 9.09
CA LYS A 17 -4.30 -4.26 7.82
C LYS A 17 -5.36 -5.32 7.55
N MET A 18 -5.96 -5.90 8.56
CA MET A 18 -7.14 -6.72 8.41
C MET A 18 -8.32 -5.91 7.86
N CYS A 19 -8.53 -4.68 8.36
CA CYS A 19 -9.57 -3.78 7.85
C CYS A 19 -9.32 -3.40 6.39
N ASP A 20 -8.08 -3.06 6.01
CA ASP A 20 -7.71 -2.76 4.63
C ASP A 20 -8.00 -3.94 3.70
N GLN A 21 -7.63 -5.16 4.11
CA GLN A 21 -7.88 -6.38 3.32
C GLN A 21 -9.37 -6.70 3.18
N ILE A 22 -10.17 -6.46 4.22
CA ILE A 22 -11.62 -6.63 4.17
C ILE A 22 -12.23 -5.64 3.18
N SER A 23 -11.89 -4.35 3.28
CA SER A 23 -12.39 -3.30 2.41
C SER A 23 -12.04 -3.56 0.95
N ASP A 24 -10.80 -3.97 0.66
CA ASP A 24 -10.37 -4.31 -0.70
C ASP A 24 -10.93 -5.65 -1.20
N SER A 25 -11.21 -6.62 -0.32
CA SER A 25 -11.89 -7.86 -0.71
C SER A 25 -13.34 -7.61 -1.14
N ILE A 26 -14.02 -6.66 -0.49
CA ILE A 26 -15.37 -6.22 -0.86
C ILE A 26 -15.33 -5.49 -2.20
N LEU A 27 -14.37 -4.57 -2.37
CA LEU A 27 -14.14 -3.86 -3.62
C LEU A 27 -13.91 -4.83 -4.77
N ASP A 28 -12.99 -5.78 -4.64
CA ASP A 28 -12.69 -6.78 -5.68
C ASP A 28 -13.93 -7.63 -6.03
N ALA A 29 -14.70 -8.06 -5.02
CA ALA A 29 -15.92 -8.83 -5.25
C ALA A 29 -17.03 -8.04 -5.99
N ILE A 30 -17.02 -6.72 -5.87
CA ILE A 30 -17.93 -5.83 -6.61
C ILE A 30 -17.41 -5.60 -8.03
N ILE A 31 -16.15 -5.19 -8.18
CA ILE A 31 -15.54 -4.85 -9.50
C ILE A 31 -15.53 -6.07 -10.43
N GLU A 32 -15.36 -7.28 -9.91
CA GLU A 32 -15.44 -8.51 -10.71
C GLU A 32 -16.78 -8.63 -11.46
N LYS A 33 -17.88 -8.12 -10.88
CA LYS A 33 -19.23 -8.20 -11.45
C LYS A 33 -19.69 -6.89 -12.08
N ASP A 34 -19.23 -5.77 -11.55
CA ASP A 34 -19.57 -4.41 -11.99
C ASP A 34 -18.31 -3.52 -12.01
N PRO A 35 -17.55 -3.52 -13.11
CA PRO A 35 -16.32 -2.73 -13.25
C PRO A 35 -16.53 -1.21 -13.14
N ASN A 36 -17.77 -0.74 -13.26
CA ASN A 36 -18.11 0.68 -13.17
C ASN A 36 -18.70 1.09 -11.82
N ALA A 37 -18.77 0.17 -10.86
CA ALA A 37 -19.27 0.46 -9.51
C ALA A 37 -18.51 1.62 -8.85
N ARG A 38 -19.23 2.39 -8.06
CA ARG A 38 -18.68 3.44 -7.18
C ARG A 38 -18.60 2.88 -5.77
N VAL A 39 -17.40 2.80 -5.23
CA VAL A 39 -17.15 2.16 -3.94
C VAL A 39 -16.25 3.06 -3.09
N ALA A 40 -16.75 3.39 -1.92
CA ALA A 40 -16.01 3.95 -0.80
C ALA A 40 -16.37 3.08 0.41
N CYS A 41 -15.57 2.03 0.68
CA CYS A 41 -15.86 1.02 1.67
C CYS A 41 -14.80 1.07 2.79
N GLU A 42 -15.24 1.35 3.99
CA GLU A 42 -14.40 1.41 5.18
C GLU A 42 -14.78 0.28 6.14
N THR A 43 -13.79 -0.20 6.88
CA THR A 43 -13.97 -1.27 7.86
C THR A 43 -13.35 -0.84 9.18
N CYS A 44 -14.01 -1.11 10.28
CA CYS A 44 -13.41 -1.09 11.60
C CYS A 44 -13.58 -2.43 12.32
N THR A 45 -12.65 -2.74 13.21
CA THR A 45 -12.66 -3.97 14.00
C THR A 45 -12.22 -3.71 15.43
N THR A 46 -12.76 -4.48 16.33
CA THR A 46 -12.33 -4.58 17.73
C THR A 46 -12.66 -5.98 18.24
N THR A 47 -12.52 -6.24 19.54
CA THR A 47 -12.81 -7.54 20.14
C THR A 47 -14.16 -8.09 19.68
N GLY A 48 -14.14 -9.21 18.95
CA GLY A 48 -15.33 -9.96 18.55
C GLY A 48 -16.25 -9.29 17.51
N MET A 49 -15.84 -8.16 16.89
CA MET A 49 -16.70 -7.42 15.98
C MET A 49 -15.93 -6.88 14.76
N VAL A 50 -16.59 -6.90 13.62
CA VAL A 50 -16.24 -6.16 12.40
C VAL A 50 -17.45 -5.33 11.98
N MET A 51 -17.23 -4.07 11.67
CA MET A 51 -18.22 -3.19 11.06
C MET A 51 -17.72 -2.73 9.70
N VAL A 52 -18.53 -2.91 8.67
CA VAL A 52 -18.29 -2.40 7.30
C VAL A 52 -19.27 -1.25 7.07
N MET A 53 -18.74 -0.11 6.66
CA MET A 53 -19.52 1.11 6.43
C MET A 53 -19.04 1.83 5.17
N GLY A 54 -19.83 2.76 4.68
CA GLY A 54 -19.46 3.62 3.53
C GLY A 54 -20.56 3.72 2.49
N GLU A 55 -20.18 4.16 1.30
CA GLU A 55 -21.10 4.40 0.18
C GLU A 55 -20.74 3.48 -0.99
N ILE A 56 -21.73 2.73 -1.47
CA ILE A 56 -21.59 1.81 -2.59
C ILE A 56 -22.76 1.96 -3.55
N THR A 57 -22.45 2.32 -4.79
CA THR A 57 -23.43 2.32 -5.89
C THR A 57 -22.99 1.27 -6.90
N THR A 58 -23.80 0.24 -7.09
CA THR A 58 -23.50 -0.89 -7.97
C THR A 58 -24.78 -1.58 -8.45
N ASN A 59 -24.67 -2.26 -9.60
CA ASN A 59 -25.74 -3.08 -10.16
C ASN A 59 -25.67 -4.56 -9.72
N CYS A 60 -24.71 -4.94 -8.87
CA CYS A 60 -24.53 -6.31 -8.44
C CYS A 60 -24.81 -6.51 -6.96
N TYR A 61 -25.10 -7.75 -6.60
CA TYR A 61 -25.20 -8.17 -5.20
C TYR A 61 -23.90 -8.84 -4.74
N VAL A 62 -23.40 -8.44 -3.57
CA VAL A 62 -22.27 -9.07 -2.87
C VAL A 62 -22.71 -9.40 -1.45
N ASP A 63 -22.49 -10.63 -1.02
CA ASP A 63 -22.70 -11.08 0.36
C ASP A 63 -21.49 -10.60 1.21
N ILE A 64 -21.59 -9.38 1.70
CA ILE A 64 -20.52 -8.72 2.49
C ILE A 64 -20.11 -9.57 3.70
N PRO A 65 -21.02 -10.07 4.56
CA PRO A 65 -20.63 -10.91 5.68
C PRO A 65 -19.82 -12.15 5.27
N LYS A 66 -20.14 -12.76 4.15
CA LYS A 66 -19.40 -13.93 3.64
C LYS A 66 -17.99 -13.52 3.17
N VAL A 67 -17.83 -12.40 2.49
CA VAL A 67 -16.53 -11.87 2.08
C VAL A 67 -15.67 -11.55 3.30
N VAL A 68 -16.23 -10.88 4.30
CA VAL A 68 -15.54 -10.54 5.56
C VAL A 68 -15.02 -11.80 6.25
N ARG A 69 -15.88 -12.80 6.50
CA ARG A 69 -15.48 -14.04 7.18
C ARG A 69 -14.41 -14.81 6.40
N LYS A 70 -14.55 -14.88 5.07
CA LYS A 70 -13.55 -15.50 4.21
C LYS A 70 -12.19 -14.81 4.34
N THR A 71 -12.15 -13.48 4.31
CA THR A 71 -10.91 -12.70 4.43
C THR A 71 -10.25 -12.91 5.79
N ILE A 72 -11.01 -12.87 6.88
CA ILE A 72 -10.51 -13.12 8.24
C ILE A 72 -9.92 -14.54 8.35
N LYS A 73 -10.59 -15.53 7.77
CA LYS A 73 -10.11 -16.91 7.76
C LYS A 73 -8.80 -17.07 6.98
N GLU A 74 -8.68 -16.43 5.81
CA GLU A 74 -7.47 -16.46 4.99
C GLU A 74 -6.28 -15.79 5.69
N ILE A 75 -6.51 -14.77 6.50
CA ILE A 75 -5.50 -14.14 7.36
C ILE A 75 -5.03 -15.13 8.46
N GLY A 76 -5.92 -16.02 8.93
CA GLY A 76 -5.60 -17.03 9.93
C GLY A 76 -6.19 -16.76 11.31
N TYR A 77 -7.24 -15.95 11.42
CA TYR A 77 -8.08 -15.85 12.60
C TYR A 77 -9.24 -16.85 12.49
N ASP A 78 -8.93 -18.11 12.64
CA ASP A 78 -9.81 -19.29 12.48
C ASP A 78 -9.93 -20.14 13.75
N ASP A 79 -9.49 -19.61 14.88
CA ASP A 79 -9.54 -20.27 16.18
C ASP A 79 -9.89 -19.26 17.29
N ALA A 80 -10.96 -19.50 18.01
CA ALA A 80 -11.42 -18.64 19.11
C ALA A 80 -10.36 -18.40 20.21
N ARG A 81 -9.37 -19.29 20.32
CA ARG A 81 -8.25 -19.14 21.25
C ARG A 81 -7.32 -17.97 20.89
N TYR A 82 -7.41 -17.44 19.68
CA TYR A 82 -6.66 -16.25 19.25
C TYR A 82 -7.31 -14.94 19.69
N GLY A 83 -8.48 -15.04 20.38
CA GLY A 83 -9.25 -13.90 20.84
C GLY A 83 -10.08 -13.21 19.77
N PHE A 84 -10.00 -13.70 18.53
CA PHE A 84 -10.79 -13.26 17.38
C PHE A 84 -10.96 -14.45 16.41
N ASP A 85 -12.16 -14.63 15.86
CA ASP A 85 -12.50 -15.82 15.09
C ASP A 85 -13.49 -15.49 13.97
N CYS A 86 -13.20 -15.98 12.76
CA CYS A 86 -13.96 -15.69 11.55
C CYS A 86 -15.40 -16.23 11.59
N ASP A 87 -15.66 -17.31 12.34
CA ASP A 87 -16.98 -17.94 12.39
C ASP A 87 -17.87 -17.30 13.47
N THR A 88 -17.27 -16.76 14.54
CA THR A 88 -18.01 -16.29 15.74
C THR A 88 -18.04 -14.77 15.90
N CYS A 89 -17.19 -14.00 15.22
CA CYS A 89 -17.24 -12.54 15.29
C CYS A 89 -18.57 -11.99 14.75
N ALA A 90 -19.04 -10.89 15.36
CA ALA A 90 -20.17 -10.14 14.82
C ALA A 90 -19.71 -9.41 13.53
N VAL A 91 -20.54 -9.46 12.49
CA VAL A 91 -20.32 -8.68 11.26
C VAL A 91 -21.51 -7.76 11.08
N LEU A 92 -21.27 -6.46 11.19
CA LEU A 92 -22.25 -5.40 11.02
C LEU A 92 -22.00 -4.67 9.70
N THR A 93 -23.06 -4.25 9.02
CA THR A 93 -22.97 -3.49 7.77
C THR A 93 -23.85 -2.26 7.84
N THR A 94 -23.33 -1.10 7.44
CA THR A 94 -24.05 0.14 7.28
C THR A 94 -23.54 0.80 5.98
N ILE A 95 -24.24 0.50 4.89
CA ILE A 95 -23.87 0.92 3.53
C ILE A 95 -25.00 1.75 2.97
N ASP A 96 -24.67 2.94 2.50
CA ASP A 96 -25.57 3.85 1.82
C ASP A 96 -25.21 3.94 0.31
N GLU A 97 -26.08 4.54 -0.49
CA GLU A 97 -25.78 4.90 -1.88
C GLU A 97 -24.94 6.18 -1.94
N GLN A 98 -24.11 6.33 -2.97
CA GLN A 98 -23.35 7.57 -3.18
C GLN A 98 -24.31 8.76 -3.36
N SER A 99 -23.97 9.91 -2.73
CA SER A 99 -24.71 11.15 -2.88
C SER A 99 -24.84 11.59 -4.34
N ALA A 100 -26.06 11.96 -4.76
CA ALA A 100 -26.32 12.46 -6.10
C ALA A 100 -25.52 13.75 -6.41
N ASP A 101 -25.25 14.59 -5.41
CA ASP A 101 -24.47 15.83 -5.58
C ASP A 101 -23.02 15.53 -5.94
N ILE A 102 -22.43 14.50 -5.34
CA ILE A 102 -21.08 14.04 -5.66
C ILE A 102 -21.04 13.43 -7.05
N ALA A 103 -22.03 12.59 -7.39
CA ALA A 103 -22.12 11.95 -8.72
C ALA A 103 -22.12 12.96 -9.87
N MET A 104 -22.87 14.07 -9.74
CA MET A 104 -22.93 15.13 -10.76
C MET A 104 -21.57 15.77 -11.09
N GLY A 105 -20.65 15.84 -10.12
CA GLY A 105 -19.31 16.40 -10.31
C GLY A 105 -18.30 15.44 -10.90
N VAL A 106 -18.50 14.14 -10.65
CA VAL A 106 -17.54 13.06 -11.00
C VAL A 106 -17.88 12.40 -12.33
N ASP A 107 -19.17 12.25 -12.64
CA ASP A 107 -19.63 11.54 -13.84
C ASP A 107 -19.45 12.37 -15.12
N GLU A 108 -19.39 13.69 -15.01
CA GLU A 108 -19.12 14.59 -16.12
C GLU A 108 -18.17 15.72 -15.73
N ALA A 109 -16.92 15.65 -16.18
CA ALA A 109 -15.89 16.65 -15.91
C ALA A 109 -16.26 18.05 -16.42
N LEU A 110 -15.67 19.08 -15.80
CA LEU A 110 -15.84 20.47 -16.19
C LEU A 110 -15.45 20.74 -17.67
N GLU A 111 -14.40 20.07 -18.15
CA GLU A 111 -13.91 20.15 -19.51
C GLU A 111 -14.95 19.59 -20.51
N SER A 112 -15.56 18.46 -20.20
CA SER A 112 -16.63 17.86 -20.99
C SER A 112 -17.87 18.78 -21.07
N LYS A 113 -18.27 19.39 -19.95
CA LYS A 113 -19.37 20.38 -19.90
C LYS A 113 -19.10 21.62 -20.76
N LYS A 114 -17.82 21.94 -21.01
CA LYS A 114 -17.43 23.06 -21.89
C LYS A 114 -17.29 22.67 -23.37
N GLY A 115 -17.56 21.40 -23.71
CA GLY A 115 -17.62 20.94 -25.10
C GLY A 115 -16.35 20.26 -25.62
N GLU A 116 -15.36 20.00 -24.80
CA GLU A 116 -14.24 19.13 -25.11
C GLU A 116 -14.76 17.68 -25.07
N LYS A 117 -14.93 17.05 -26.25
CA LYS A 117 -15.49 15.69 -26.36
C LYS A 117 -14.36 14.67 -26.55
N ASP A 118 -13.90 14.10 -25.46
CA ASP A 118 -13.04 12.93 -25.42
C ASP A 118 -13.56 12.02 -24.29
N ASP A 119 -13.73 10.72 -24.55
CA ASP A 119 -14.21 9.76 -23.54
C ASP A 119 -13.33 9.75 -22.27
N VAL A 120 -12.04 10.11 -22.43
CA VAL A 120 -11.08 10.24 -21.32
C VAL A 120 -11.35 11.52 -20.48
N GLU A 121 -11.85 12.58 -21.09
CA GLU A 121 -12.21 13.84 -20.43
C GLU A 121 -13.57 13.79 -19.73
N ALA A 122 -14.36 12.74 -20.00
CA ALA A 122 -15.67 12.59 -19.36
C ALA A 122 -15.56 12.37 -17.84
N VAL A 123 -14.48 11.78 -17.35
CA VAL A 123 -14.29 11.46 -15.91
C VAL A 123 -13.50 12.57 -15.23
N GLY A 124 -14.17 13.36 -14.40
CA GLY A 124 -13.52 14.31 -13.49
C GLY A 124 -12.88 13.62 -12.28
N ALA A 125 -11.94 14.31 -11.61
CA ALA A 125 -11.42 13.82 -10.34
C ALA A 125 -12.53 13.67 -9.30
N GLY A 126 -12.54 12.53 -8.61
CA GLY A 126 -13.58 12.20 -7.62
C GLY A 126 -13.53 13.05 -6.35
N ASP A 127 -12.41 13.73 -6.11
CA ASP A 127 -12.19 14.65 -5.01
C ASP A 127 -11.07 15.63 -5.35
N GLN A 128 -10.91 16.66 -4.56
CA GLN A 128 -9.69 17.45 -4.49
C GLN A 128 -8.63 16.68 -3.71
N GLY A 129 -7.35 16.93 -4.00
CA GLY A 129 -6.27 16.34 -3.21
C GLY A 129 -4.91 16.45 -3.87
N MET A 130 -3.88 16.06 -3.11
CA MET A 130 -2.53 15.93 -3.60
C MET A 130 -2.03 14.50 -3.36
N MET A 131 -1.35 13.93 -4.35
CA MET A 131 -0.82 12.57 -4.32
C MET A 131 0.66 12.61 -4.65
N PHE A 132 1.42 11.70 -4.04
CA PHE A 132 2.86 11.64 -4.22
C PHE A 132 3.28 10.29 -4.79
N GLY A 133 4.24 10.34 -5.68
CA GLY A 133 4.99 9.20 -6.15
C GLY A 133 6.46 9.35 -5.80
N TYR A 134 7.10 8.25 -5.43
CA TYR A 134 8.53 8.23 -5.13
C TYR A 134 9.20 7.01 -5.76
N ALA A 135 10.45 7.16 -6.16
CA ALA A 135 11.31 6.05 -6.55
C ALA A 135 12.77 6.39 -6.25
N THR A 136 13.57 5.36 -6.00
CA THR A 136 15.02 5.45 -5.78
C THR A 136 15.69 4.19 -6.32
N ASN A 137 16.93 4.29 -6.76
CA ASN A 137 17.72 3.16 -7.25
C ASN A 137 18.43 2.38 -6.12
N GLU A 138 17.95 2.51 -4.87
CA GLU A 138 18.51 1.81 -3.71
C GLU A 138 18.25 0.29 -3.74
N THR A 139 17.15 -0.14 -4.36
CA THR A 139 16.75 -1.54 -4.50
C THR A 139 16.33 -1.83 -5.95
N GLU A 140 16.29 -3.11 -6.33
CA GLU A 140 15.87 -3.53 -7.68
C GLU A 140 14.41 -3.16 -7.99
N GLU A 141 13.56 -3.13 -6.96
CA GLU A 141 12.18 -2.70 -7.04
C GLU A 141 11.99 -1.18 -7.05
N TYR A 142 13.09 -0.40 -7.02
CA TYR A 142 13.09 1.08 -6.96
C TYR A 142 12.38 1.64 -5.72
N MET A 143 12.56 0.97 -4.57
CA MET A 143 12.03 1.38 -3.27
C MET A 143 13.15 1.77 -2.31
N PRO A 144 12.87 2.62 -1.30
CA PRO A 144 13.80 2.83 -0.19
C PRO A 144 14.10 1.53 0.54
N LEU A 145 15.37 1.27 0.84
CA LEU A 145 15.80 0.02 1.46
C LEU A 145 15.10 -0.28 2.81
N PRO A 146 14.88 0.69 3.74
CA PRO A 146 14.25 0.39 5.02
C PRO A 146 12.85 -0.19 4.89
N ILE A 147 11.99 0.41 4.05
CA ILE A 147 10.61 -0.09 3.87
C ILE A 147 10.59 -1.40 3.06
N ALA A 148 11.44 -1.53 2.05
CA ALA A 148 11.55 -2.77 1.28
C ALA A 148 11.93 -3.95 2.19
N MET A 149 12.89 -3.78 3.08
CA MET A 149 13.28 -4.82 4.04
C MET A 149 12.20 -5.07 5.08
N ALA A 150 11.55 -4.03 5.62
CA ALA A 150 10.46 -4.19 6.58
C ALA A 150 9.29 -4.99 5.98
N HIS A 151 8.90 -4.72 4.73
CA HIS A 151 7.88 -5.51 4.03
C HIS A 151 8.29 -6.97 3.81
N LYS A 152 9.52 -7.21 3.35
CA LYS A 152 10.04 -8.57 3.14
C LYS A 152 10.06 -9.37 4.44
N LEU A 153 10.46 -8.76 5.56
CA LEU A 153 10.44 -9.39 6.89
C LEU A 153 9.00 -9.70 7.35
N SER A 154 8.07 -8.76 7.22
CA SER A 154 6.66 -8.98 7.59
C SER A 154 6.01 -10.09 6.77
N ARG A 155 6.29 -10.15 5.46
CA ARG A 155 5.81 -11.20 4.57
C ARG A 155 6.40 -12.55 4.95
N ARG A 156 7.71 -12.62 5.19
CA ARG A 156 8.37 -13.86 5.61
C ARG A 156 7.86 -14.37 6.95
N LEU A 157 7.58 -13.45 7.90
CA LEU A 157 6.97 -13.79 9.18
C LEU A 157 5.62 -14.49 9.00
N THR A 158 4.78 -13.99 8.11
CA THR A 158 3.51 -14.63 7.76
C THR A 158 3.70 -15.96 7.03
N GLU A 159 4.65 -16.04 6.12
CA GLU A 159 4.95 -17.26 5.37
C GLU A 159 5.35 -18.42 6.31
N VAL A 160 6.29 -18.19 7.23
CA VAL A 160 6.75 -19.25 8.17
C VAL A 160 5.66 -19.68 9.15
N ARG A 161 4.69 -18.80 9.44
CA ARG A 161 3.48 -19.15 10.19
C ARG A 161 2.57 -20.05 9.38
N LYS A 162 2.20 -19.61 8.16
CA LYS A 162 1.20 -20.31 7.31
C LYS A 162 1.68 -21.67 6.79
N ASN A 163 2.96 -21.80 6.47
CA ASN A 163 3.52 -23.06 6.00
C ASN A 163 3.89 -24.05 7.13
N GLY A 164 3.68 -23.65 8.39
CA GLY A 164 3.92 -24.49 9.57
C GLY A 164 5.39 -24.62 9.99
N THR A 165 6.30 -23.82 9.43
CA THR A 165 7.73 -23.78 9.89
C THR A 165 7.80 -23.29 11.33
N LEU A 166 7.02 -22.26 11.69
CA LEU A 166 6.88 -21.72 13.05
C LEU A 166 5.42 -21.72 13.47
N PRO A 167 4.86 -22.88 13.83
CA PRO A 167 3.41 -23.05 14.05
C PRO A 167 2.88 -22.35 15.31
N TYR A 168 3.77 -21.93 16.20
CA TYR A 168 3.39 -21.17 17.39
C TYR A 168 3.17 -19.66 17.14
N LEU A 169 3.52 -19.16 15.95
CA LEU A 169 3.23 -17.77 15.59
C LEU A 169 1.75 -17.55 15.36
N ARG A 170 1.28 -16.35 15.65
CA ARG A 170 -0.08 -15.88 15.45
C ARG A 170 -0.12 -14.79 14.40
N PRO A 171 -1.32 -14.40 13.88
CA PRO A 171 -1.40 -13.53 12.71
C PRO A 171 -0.84 -12.12 12.89
N ASP A 172 -0.93 -11.53 14.09
CA ASP A 172 -0.51 -10.15 14.35
C ASP A 172 1.01 -10.03 14.52
N GLY A 173 1.59 -9.01 13.90
CA GLY A 173 3.01 -8.72 14.02
C GLY A 173 3.42 -7.42 13.33
N LYS A 174 4.57 -6.92 13.75
CA LYS A 174 5.20 -5.70 13.21
C LYS A 174 6.68 -5.93 12.99
N THR A 175 7.22 -5.29 11.97
CA THR A 175 8.66 -5.25 11.71
C THR A 175 9.10 -3.81 11.52
N GLN A 176 10.33 -3.51 11.94
CA GLN A 176 10.93 -2.20 11.75
C GLN A 176 12.40 -2.38 11.40
N VAL A 177 12.88 -1.63 10.43
CA VAL A 177 14.27 -1.69 9.96
C VAL A 177 14.86 -0.30 9.97
N THR A 178 15.99 -0.17 10.66
CA THR A 178 16.82 1.05 10.69
C THR A 178 18.05 0.80 9.83
N VAL A 179 18.25 1.62 8.81
CA VAL A 179 19.40 1.56 7.90
C VAL A 179 20.33 2.73 8.18
N GLU A 180 21.62 2.44 8.26
CA GLU A 180 22.68 3.44 8.26
C GLU A 180 23.00 3.83 6.81
N TYR A 181 22.97 5.13 6.56
CA TYR A 181 23.36 5.76 5.28
C TYR A 181 24.66 6.50 5.42
N GLU A 182 25.53 6.35 4.43
CA GLU A 182 26.73 7.16 4.27
C GLU A 182 26.70 7.83 2.89
N ASP A 183 26.80 9.16 2.86
CA ASP A 183 26.74 9.96 1.63
C ASP A 183 25.49 9.63 0.76
N ASN A 184 24.35 9.52 1.41
CA ASN A 184 23.04 9.17 0.84
C ASN A 184 22.92 7.77 0.22
N LYS A 185 23.86 6.88 0.48
CA LYS A 185 23.79 5.48 0.06
C LYS A 185 23.58 4.57 1.28
N PRO A 186 22.71 3.55 1.19
CA PRO A 186 22.55 2.59 2.26
C PRO A 186 23.86 1.82 2.45
N LYS A 187 24.28 1.64 3.71
CA LYS A 187 25.55 1.02 4.07
C LYS A 187 25.39 -0.30 4.80
N ARG A 188 24.55 -0.31 5.85
CA ARG A 188 24.28 -1.45 6.70
C ARG A 188 22.94 -1.29 7.41
N ILE A 189 22.44 -2.38 7.92
CA ILE A 189 21.28 -2.38 8.82
C ILE A 189 21.79 -2.22 10.25
N ASP A 190 21.39 -1.12 10.89
CA ASP A 190 21.73 -0.82 12.28
C ASP A 190 20.84 -1.60 13.25
N THR A 191 19.54 -1.64 13.02
CA THR A 191 18.60 -2.28 13.94
C THR A 191 17.47 -2.96 13.18
N ILE A 192 17.12 -4.17 13.62
CA ILE A 192 15.90 -4.88 13.23
C ILE A 192 15.04 -5.08 14.47
N VAL A 193 13.79 -4.62 14.43
CA VAL A 193 12.78 -4.88 15.45
C VAL A 193 11.72 -5.80 14.86
N ILE A 194 11.38 -6.88 15.56
CA ILE A 194 10.24 -7.75 15.22
C ILE A 194 9.41 -7.94 16.49
N SER A 195 8.14 -7.55 16.43
CA SER A 195 7.13 -7.88 17.43
C SER A 195 6.12 -8.80 16.80
N THR A 196 5.98 -10.02 17.32
CA THR A 196 5.08 -11.02 16.75
C THR A 196 4.25 -11.68 17.84
N GLN A 197 2.95 -11.81 17.56
CA GLN A 197 2.02 -12.56 18.40
C GLN A 197 2.38 -14.04 18.36
N HIS A 198 2.30 -14.73 19.50
CA HIS A 198 2.71 -16.13 19.64
C HIS A 198 1.84 -16.90 20.62
N ASP A 199 1.91 -18.21 20.57
CA ASP A 199 1.32 -19.12 21.55
C ASP A 199 2.00 -18.92 22.92
N GLU A 200 1.23 -19.04 24.00
CA GLU A 200 1.73 -18.85 25.36
C GLU A 200 2.81 -19.85 25.79
N LYS A 201 2.90 -20.98 25.09
CA LYS A 201 3.89 -22.04 25.37
C LYS A 201 5.26 -21.78 24.76
N ALA A 202 5.35 -20.88 23.77
CA ALA A 202 6.62 -20.53 23.13
C ALA A 202 7.45 -19.64 24.06
N SER A 203 8.71 -20.01 24.31
CA SER A 203 9.63 -19.17 25.06
C SER A 203 10.19 -18.04 24.21
N LEU A 204 10.52 -16.90 24.84
CA LEU A 204 11.12 -15.77 24.13
C LEU A 204 12.47 -16.12 23.49
N GLU A 205 13.26 -16.97 24.16
CA GLU A 205 14.55 -17.44 23.64
C GLU A 205 14.37 -18.28 22.36
N GLN A 206 13.36 -19.17 22.34
CA GLN A 206 13.03 -19.94 21.15
C GLN A 206 12.57 -19.04 20.02
N ILE A 207 11.68 -18.06 20.31
CA ILE A 207 11.19 -17.10 19.30
C ILE A 207 12.36 -16.30 18.72
N GLU A 208 13.25 -15.77 19.55
CA GLU A 208 14.40 -14.99 19.09
C GLU A 208 15.33 -15.82 18.18
N LYS A 209 15.66 -17.03 18.60
CA LYS A 209 16.51 -17.96 17.82
C LYS A 209 15.88 -18.27 16.46
N ASP A 210 14.61 -18.63 16.47
CA ASP A 210 13.91 -19.06 15.25
C ASP A 210 13.69 -17.89 14.28
N LEU A 211 13.34 -16.70 14.77
CA LEU A 211 13.18 -15.53 13.90
C LEU A 211 14.50 -15.09 13.28
N LYS A 212 15.62 -15.17 14.02
CA LYS A 212 16.93 -14.93 13.43
C LYS A 212 17.25 -15.92 12.32
N GLN A 213 16.93 -17.20 12.52
CA GLN A 213 17.24 -18.26 11.57
C GLN A 213 16.31 -18.29 10.35
N TYR A 214 14.99 -18.30 10.57
CA TYR A 214 14.00 -18.59 9.53
C TYR A 214 13.37 -17.33 8.90
N VAL A 215 13.57 -16.17 9.51
CA VAL A 215 13.03 -14.90 9.01
C VAL A 215 14.16 -13.96 8.59
N ILE A 216 15.02 -13.54 9.53
CA ILE A 216 16.02 -12.49 9.26
C ILE A 216 17.06 -12.97 8.24
N LYS A 217 17.69 -14.11 8.47
CA LYS A 217 18.74 -14.66 7.59
C LYS A 217 18.26 -15.03 6.19
N GLU A 218 16.97 -15.34 6.05
CA GLU A 218 16.37 -15.69 4.76
C GLU A 218 15.99 -14.46 3.92
N VAL A 219 15.85 -13.29 4.56
CA VAL A 219 15.35 -12.06 3.91
C VAL A 219 16.46 -11.04 3.73
N VAL A 220 17.29 -10.87 4.75
CA VAL A 220 18.28 -9.77 4.77
C VAL A 220 19.59 -10.25 4.17
N PRO A 221 20.11 -9.58 3.12
CA PRO A 221 21.43 -9.86 2.57
C PRO A 221 22.51 -9.79 3.66
N SER A 222 23.38 -10.80 3.71
CA SER A 222 24.39 -10.93 4.75
C SER A 222 25.39 -9.77 4.78
N GLU A 223 25.64 -9.14 3.64
CA GLU A 223 26.50 -7.97 3.48
C GLU A 223 25.95 -6.69 4.13
N LEU A 224 24.66 -6.67 4.45
CA LEU A 224 24.02 -5.56 5.18
C LEU A 224 24.03 -5.77 6.70
N LEU A 225 24.45 -6.93 7.18
CA LEU A 225 24.51 -7.29 8.61
C LEU A 225 25.97 -7.36 9.08
N ASP A 226 26.21 -6.91 10.29
CA ASP A 226 27.50 -7.01 10.97
C ASP A 226 27.36 -7.28 12.47
N GLU A 227 28.47 -7.29 13.20
CA GLU A 227 28.50 -7.56 14.64
C GLU A 227 27.83 -6.46 15.47
N GLU A 228 27.69 -5.25 14.91
CA GLU A 228 27.03 -4.11 15.56
C GLU A 228 25.52 -4.08 15.30
N THR A 229 25.00 -4.93 14.38
CA THR A 229 23.56 -4.99 14.07
C THR A 229 22.77 -5.44 15.29
N ARG A 230 21.84 -4.62 15.73
CA ARG A 230 20.98 -4.88 16.90
C ARG A 230 19.71 -5.61 16.49
N TYR A 231 19.35 -6.62 17.27
CA TYR A 231 18.12 -7.39 17.09
C TYR A 231 17.22 -7.21 18.31
N LEU A 232 16.04 -6.66 18.14
CA LEU A 232 15.04 -6.43 19.18
C LEU A 232 13.80 -7.28 18.85
N ILE A 233 13.77 -8.48 19.42
CA ILE A 233 12.69 -9.44 19.18
C ILE A 233 11.77 -9.46 20.41
N ASN A 234 10.47 -9.13 20.20
CA ASN A 234 9.49 -8.99 21.28
C ASN A 234 10.05 -8.25 22.51
N PRO A 235 10.58 -7.02 22.34
CA PRO A 235 11.32 -6.33 23.41
C PRO A 235 10.46 -6.03 24.65
N THR A 236 9.13 -6.04 24.51
CA THR A 236 8.19 -5.90 25.65
C THR A 236 7.95 -7.24 26.37
N GLY A 237 8.52 -8.35 25.87
CA GLY A 237 8.33 -9.69 26.38
C GLY A 237 7.16 -10.42 25.74
N ARG A 238 6.23 -10.94 26.54
CA ARG A 238 5.09 -11.76 26.08
C ARG A 238 4.14 -10.97 25.17
N PHE A 239 3.84 -11.54 24.00
CA PHE A 239 2.86 -11.01 23.04
C PHE A 239 1.86 -12.11 22.64
N VAL A 240 1.01 -12.53 23.56
CA VAL A 240 -0.01 -13.57 23.36
C VAL A 240 -1.35 -12.95 22.98
N VAL A 241 -1.75 -11.86 23.65
CA VAL A 241 -2.93 -11.07 23.27
C VAL A 241 -2.54 -10.11 22.15
N GLY A 242 -3.18 -10.23 21.01
CA GLY A 242 -2.93 -9.40 19.83
C GLY A 242 -4.14 -9.45 18.88
N GLY A 243 -3.96 -8.92 17.67
CA GLY A 243 -5.05 -8.76 16.73
C GLY A 243 -6.16 -7.84 17.26
N PRO A 244 -7.42 -7.98 16.79
CA PRO A 244 -8.53 -7.13 17.21
C PRO A 244 -8.88 -7.20 18.70
N GLN A 245 -8.43 -8.24 19.41
CA GLN A 245 -8.57 -8.31 20.86
C GLN A 245 -7.58 -7.38 21.56
N GLY A 246 -6.40 -7.17 20.99
CA GLY A 246 -5.35 -6.34 21.58
C GLY A 246 -5.51 -4.86 21.27
N ASP A 247 -5.94 -4.54 20.05
CA ASP A 247 -6.09 -3.17 19.56
C ASP A 247 -7.16 -3.10 18.47
N ALA A 248 -7.86 -1.96 18.40
CA ALA A 248 -8.85 -1.73 17.35
C ALA A 248 -8.16 -1.41 16.01
N GLY A 249 -8.78 -1.83 14.91
CA GLY A 249 -8.34 -1.55 13.54
C GLY A 249 -9.32 -0.68 12.78
N LEU A 250 -8.79 0.11 11.84
CA LEU A 250 -9.54 0.88 10.86
C LEU A 250 -8.85 0.84 9.50
N THR A 251 -9.67 0.86 8.43
CA THR A 251 -9.18 1.06 7.06
C THR A 251 -8.44 2.40 6.95
N GLY A 252 -7.29 2.40 6.28
CA GLY A 252 -6.54 3.62 5.99
C GLY A 252 -5.73 4.21 7.14
N ARG A 253 -5.40 3.42 8.18
CA ARG A 253 -4.54 3.86 9.29
C ARG A 253 -3.08 3.43 9.16
N LYS A 254 -2.69 2.79 8.05
CA LYS A 254 -1.31 2.37 7.76
C LYS A 254 -0.80 2.94 6.44
N ILE A 255 -1.20 4.19 6.13
CA ILE A 255 -0.92 4.84 4.84
C ILE A 255 0.58 5.02 4.55
N ILE A 256 1.40 5.14 5.56
CA ILE A 256 2.87 5.25 5.40
C ILE A 256 3.49 3.87 5.14
N VAL A 257 2.97 2.82 5.78
CA VAL A 257 3.31 1.42 5.48
C VAL A 257 2.88 1.06 4.05
N ASP A 258 1.73 1.53 3.61
CA ASP A 258 1.18 1.28 2.27
C ASP A 258 2.03 1.90 1.16
N THR A 259 2.82 2.92 1.46
CA THR A 259 3.57 3.71 0.49
C THR A 259 5.09 3.56 0.64
N TYR A 260 5.79 4.58 1.15
CA TYR A 260 7.26 4.63 1.09
C TYR A 260 7.95 4.60 2.46
N GLY A 261 7.23 4.22 3.53
CA GLY A 261 7.80 4.09 4.87
C GLY A 261 8.33 5.40 5.47
N GLY A 262 7.79 6.54 5.04
CA GLY A 262 8.21 7.87 5.48
C GLY A 262 9.33 8.49 4.64
N TYR A 263 9.83 7.81 3.61
CA TYR A 263 10.89 8.32 2.75
C TYR A 263 10.35 9.34 1.72
N GLY A 264 9.19 9.08 1.13
CA GLY A 264 8.43 10.01 0.31
C GLY A 264 7.33 10.71 1.11
N ARG A 265 6.91 11.89 0.66
CA ARG A 265 5.75 12.61 1.21
C ARG A 265 4.47 11.81 0.98
N HIS A 266 3.41 12.19 1.70
CA HIS A 266 2.09 11.58 1.57
C HIS A 266 1.00 12.65 1.57
N GLY A 267 0.01 12.52 0.68
CA GLY A 267 -1.11 13.48 0.60
C GLY A 267 -2.21 13.28 1.63
N GLY A 268 -2.18 12.15 2.38
CA GLY A 268 -3.14 11.84 3.44
C GLY A 268 -4.26 10.88 3.01
N GLY A 269 -4.48 10.67 1.71
CA GLY A 269 -5.54 9.78 1.20
C GLY A 269 -5.22 8.30 1.41
N ALA A 270 -6.15 7.55 1.99
CA ALA A 270 -6.09 6.09 2.08
C ALA A 270 -6.44 5.44 0.75
N PHE A 271 -5.93 4.23 0.49
CA PHE A 271 -6.16 3.50 -0.77
C PHE A 271 -7.29 2.47 -0.63
N SER A 272 -7.20 1.60 0.37
CA SER A 272 -8.09 0.44 0.51
C SER A 272 -9.56 0.84 0.59
N GLY A 273 -10.41 0.05 -0.05
CA GLY A 273 -11.85 0.27 -0.11
C GLY A 273 -12.33 1.29 -1.15
N LYS A 274 -11.41 1.95 -1.86
CA LYS A 274 -11.73 2.96 -2.88
C LYS A 274 -11.63 2.40 -4.29
N ASP A 275 -12.67 2.57 -5.12
CA ASP A 275 -12.63 2.27 -6.55
C ASP A 275 -11.71 3.24 -7.31
N PRO A 276 -11.28 2.92 -8.55
CA PRO A 276 -10.26 3.71 -9.24
C PRO A 276 -10.67 5.12 -9.69
N THR A 277 -11.92 5.52 -9.53
CA THR A 277 -12.34 6.91 -9.77
C THR A 277 -11.89 7.85 -8.66
N LYS A 278 -11.55 7.32 -7.48
CA LYS A 278 -10.96 8.07 -6.37
C LYS A 278 -9.49 8.29 -6.65
N VAL A 279 -9.13 9.55 -6.94
CA VAL A 279 -7.75 9.97 -7.27
C VAL A 279 -6.75 9.72 -6.15
N ASP A 280 -7.19 9.70 -4.89
CA ASP A 280 -6.36 9.30 -3.75
C ASP A 280 -5.63 7.98 -4.03
N ARG A 281 -6.29 7.03 -4.67
CA ARG A 281 -5.73 5.74 -5.03
C ARG A 281 -5.13 5.75 -6.43
N SER A 282 -5.91 6.04 -7.46
CA SER A 282 -5.49 5.93 -8.85
C SER A 282 -4.35 6.88 -9.22
N ALA A 283 -4.40 8.13 -8.76
CA ALA A 283 -3.34 9.10 -9.03
C ALA A 283 -2.07 8.84 -8.20
N ALA A 284 -2.17 8.27 -6.99
CA ALA A 284 -1.00 7.82 -6.25
C ALA A 284 -0.30 6.65 -6.97
N TYR A 285 -1.06 5.72 -7.56
CA TYR A 285 -0.51 4.65 -8.41
C TYR A 285 0.14 5.19 -9.68
N ALA A 286 -0.51 6.15 -10.34
CA ALA A 286 0.06 6.82 -11.51
C ALA A 286 1.35 7.59 -11.15
N ALA A 287 1.37 8.31 -10.03
CA ALA A 287 2.54 9.00 -9.53
C ALA A 287 3.72 8.04 -9.27
N ARG A 288 3.45 6.86 -8.68
CA ARG A 288 4.45 5.78 -8.55
C ARG A 288 4.94 5.30 -9.90
N TRP A 289 4.04 5.05 -10.85
CA TRP A 289 4.39 4.63 -12.20
C TRP A 289 5.32 5.63 -12.90
N VAL A 290 5.00 6.92 -12.83
CA VAL A 290 5.82 8.02 -13.35
C VAL A 290 7.20 8.03 -12.68
N ALA A 291 7.26 8.10 -11.35
CA ALA A 291 8.52 8.18 -10.61
C ALA A 291 9.44 6.99 -10.90
N LYS A 292 8.88 5.77 -10.90
CA LYS A 292 9.64 4.55 -11.17
C LYS A 292 10.23 4.52 -12.58
N ASN A 293 9.45 4.87 -13.61
CA ASN A 293 9.90 4.90 -14.98
C ASN A 293 10.97 5.99 -15.22
N LEU A 294 10.84 7.17 -14.59
CA LEU A 294 11.84 8.24 -14.67
C LEU A 294 13.19 7.81 -14.05
N VAL A 295 13.17 7.22 -12.85
CA VAL A 295 14.40 6.73 -12.20
C VAL A 295 15.01 5.58 -13.01
N ALA A 296 14.21 4.64 -13.49
CA ALA A 296 14.67 3.53 -14.33
C ALA A 296 15.23 3.99 -15.68
N ALA A 297 14.72 5.09 -16.25
CA ALA A 297 15.28 5.71 -17.45
C ALA A 297 16.61 6.43 -17.18
N GLY A 298 16.99 6.59 -15.91
CA GLY A 298 18.22 7.24 -15.51
C GLY A 298 18.14 8.76 -15.41
N VAL A 299 16.95 9.33 -15.29
CA VAL A 299 16.72 10.79 -15.15
C VAL A 299 17.30 11.32 -13.84
N ALA A 300 17.17 10.55 -12.77
CA ALA A 300 17.70 10.84 -11.43
C ALA A 300 17.97 9.54 -10.68
N ASP A 301 18.77 9.56 -9.61
CA ASP A 301 18.96 8.40 -8.74
C ASP A 301 17.78 8.22 -7.78
N LYS A 302 17.09 9.29 -7.45
CA LYS A 302 15.83 9.32 -6.70
C LYS A 302 14.98 10.50 -7.12
N LEU A 303 13.68 10.34 -7.07
CA LEU A 303 12.74 11.33 -7.52
C LEU A 303 11.42 11.21 -6.76
N GLU A 304 10.85 12.35 -6.41
CA GLU A 304 9.49 12.50 -5.95
C GLU A 304 8.68 13.32 -6.94
N ILE A 305 7.44 12.91 -7.18
CA ILE A 305 6.46 13.66 -7.96
C ILE A 305 5.24 13.95 -7.09
N GLN A 306 4.73 15.18 -7.14
CA GLN A 306 3.42 15.54 -6.61
C GLN A 306 2.45 15.76 -7.76
N LEU A 307 1.26 15.21 -7.64
CA LEU A 307 0.09 15.50 -8.47
C LEU A 307 -0.99 16.12 -7.61
N ALA A 308 -1.65 17.18 -8.09
CA ALA A 308 -2.78 17.78 -7.41
C ALA A 308 -4.00 17.86 -8.33
N TYR A 309 -5.18 17.60 -7.77
CA TYR A 309 -6.46 17.63 -8.49
C TYR A 309 -7.48 18.50 -7.78
N ALA A 310 -8.43 19.02 -8.55
CA ALA A 310 -9.66 19.64 -8.05
C ALA A 310 -10.85 18.74 -8.39
N ILE A 311 -11.82 18.64 -7.48
CA ILE A 311 -13.03 17.84 -7.71
C ILE A 311 -13.73 18.23 -9.02
N GLY A 312 -14.13 17.24 -9.81
CA GLY A 312 -14.82 17.45 -11.08
C GLY A 312 -13.95 18.00 -12.22
N VAL A 313 -12.62 18.13 -12.04
CA VAL A 313 -11.68 18.58 -13.09
C VAL A 313 -10.84 17.40 -13.53
N ALA A 314 -10.69 17.19 -14.84
CA ALA A 314 -9.93 16.05 -15.36
C ALA A 314 -8.42 16.31 -15.34
N LYS A 315 -7.94 17.49 -15.72
CA LYS A 315 -6.51 17.79 -15.77
C LYS A 315 -5.94 18.07 -14.37
N PRO A 316 -4.75 17.54 -14.02
CA PRO A 316 -4.07 17.94 -12.79
C PRO A 316 -3.92 19.46 -12.72
N VAL A 317 -4.18 20.07 -11.56
CA VAL A 317 -3.98 21.52 -11.34
C VAL A 317 -2.51 21.88 -11.16
N SER A 318 -1.67 20.92 -10.74
CA SER A 318 -0.22 21.07 -10.68
C SER A 318 0.49 19.72 -10.75
N ILE A 319 1.72 19.77 -11.28
CA ILE A 319 2.71 18.69 -11.28
C ILE A 319 4.01 19.30 -10.77
N GLU A 320 4.56 18.75 -9.70
CA GLU A 320 5.82 19.16 -9.09
C GLU A 320 6.79 17.99 -9.07
N ILE A 321 8.07 18.25 -9.34
CA ILE A 321 9.15 17.27 -9.33
C ILE A 321 10.22 17.72 -8.34
N GLU A 322 10.72 16.79 -7.55
CA GLU A 322 11.87 16.98 -6.66
C GLU A 322 12.88 15.84 -6.89
N THR A 323 14.09 16.17 -7.30
CA THR A 323 15.15 15.18 -7.58
C THR A 323 16.17 15.06 -6.44
N PHE A 324 16.03 15.85 -5.39
CA PHE A 324 16.95 15.85 -4.23
C PHE A 324 18.42 16.07 -4.64
N GLY A 325 18.64 16.86 -5.69
CA GLY A 325 19.96 17.14 -6.23
C GLY A 325 20.61 15.99 -7.00
N THR A 326 19.85 14.93 -7.37
CA THR A 326 20.36 13.78 -8.13
C THR A 326 19.94 13.81 -9.61
N GLY A 327 19.20 14.85 -10.03
CA GLY A 327 18.73 15.03 -11.41
C GLY A 327 19.87 15.16 -12.40
N LYS A 328 19.76 14.51 -13.54
CA LYS A 328 20.70 14.61 -14.67
C LYS A 328 20.26 15.63 -15.71
N VAL A 329 19.03 16.07 -15.62
CA VAL A 329 18.44 17.19 -16.35
C VAL A 329 17.67 18.06 -15.36
N SER A 330 17.26 19.28 -15.76
CA SER A 330 16.53 20.18 -14.87
C SER A 330 15.12 19.65 -14.56
N GLU A 331 14.55 20.04 -13.44
CA GLU A 331 13.22 19.63 -13.01
C GLU A 331 12.14 20.12 -13.98
N GLU A 332 12.31 21.32 -14.55
CA GLU A 332 11.42 21.83 -15.61
C GLU A 332 11.42 20.89 -16.83
N LYS A 333 12.61 20.38 -17.21
CA LYS A 333 12.74 19.43 -18.31
C LYS A 333 12.05 18.10 -17.99
N ILE A 334 12.14 17.65 -16.74
CA ILE A 334 11.43 16.43 -16.30
C ILE A 334 9.91 16.62 -16.39
N VAL A 335 9.39 17.77 -15.94
CA VAL A 335 7.96 18.10 -16.07
C VAL A 335 7.50 18.11 -17.53
N GLU A 336 8.32 18.65 -18.46
CA GLU A 336 8.02 18.57 -19.90
C GLU A 336 7.92 17.11 -20.39
N ILE A 337 8.84 16.24 -19.97
CA ILE A 337 8.84 14.82 -20.31
C ILE A 337 7.58 14.15 -19.76
N VAL A 338 7.23 14.39 -18.48
CA VAL A 338 6.01 13.85 -17.88
C VAL A 338 4.79 14.22 -18.69
N ASN A 339 4.62 15.49 -19.04
CA ASN A 339 3.48 15.97 -19.81
C ASN A 339 3.41 15.39 -21.25
N LYS A 340 4.52 14.94 -21.81
CA LYS A 340 4.56 14.33 -23.16
C LYS A 340 4.31 12.83 -23.15
N VAL A 341 4.75 12.14 -22.08
CA VAL A 341 4.80 10.68 -22.03
C VAL A 341 3.61 10.09 -21.28
N PHE A 342 3.06 10.84 -20.32
CA PHE A 342 2.00 10.36 -19.42
C PHE A 342 0.75 11.22 -19.55
N ASP A 343 -0.38 10.56 -19.73
CA ASP A 343 -1.68 11.20 -19.56
C ASP A 343 -2.18 10.93 -18.13
N LEU A 344 -2.19 12.00 -17.32
CA LEU A 344 -2.51 11.94 -15.90
C LEU A 344 -3.95 12.38 -15.59
N ARG A 345 -4.83 12.42 -16.59
CA ARG A 345 -6.27 12.58 -16.38
C ARG A 345 -6.83 11.30 -15.74
N PRO A 346 -7.80 11.36 -14.80
CA PRO A 346 -8.32 10.18 -14.10
C PRO A 346 -8.78 9.06 -15.03
N GLY A 347 -9.52 9.37 -16.09
CA GLY A 347 -9.95 8.39 -17.08
C GLY A 347 -8.78 7.71 -17.81
N ALA A 348 -7.74 8.48 -18.17
CA ALA A 348 -6.54 7.95 -18.81
C ALA A 348 -5.74 7.04 -17.85
N ILE A 349 -5.60 7.43 -16.59
CA ILE A 349 -4.94 6.60 -15.57
C ILE A 349 -5.64 5.26 -15.43
N ILE A 350 -6.98 5.27 -15.30
CA ILE A 350 -7.79 4.06 -15.17
C ILE A 350 -7.57 3.12 -16.36
N ASN A 351 -7.56 3.66 -17.58
CA ASN A 351 -7.36 2.89 -18.80
C ASN A 351 -5.92 2.40 -18.96
N ASN A 352 -4.92 3.28 -18.76
CA ASN A 352 -3.51 2.94 -18.97
C ASN A 352 -3.00 1.91 -17.96
N LEU A 353 -3.52 1.94 -16.74
CA LEU A 353 -3.16 1.01 -15.68
C LEU A 353 -4.18 -0.12 -15.50
N ASP A 354 -5.20 -0.20 -16.38
CA ASP A 354 -6.23 -1.26 -16.36
C ASP A 354 -6.80 -1.51 -14.95
N LEU A 355 -7.29 -0.43 -14.32
CA LEU A 355 -7.67 -0.44 -12.90
C LEU A 355 -9.09 -0.97 -12.63
N ARG A 356 -9.90 -1.28 -13.66
CA ARG A 356 -11.27 -1.78 -13.50
C ARG A 356 -11.36 -3.30 -13.42
N ARG A 357 -10.43 -3.91 -12.68
CA ARG A 357 -10.36 -5.35 -12.45
C ARG A 357 -10.04 -5.67 -10.98
N PRO A 358 -10.31 -6.88 -10.50
CA PRO A 358 -10.15 -7.25 -9.09
C PRO A 358 -8.66 -7.50 -8.75
N ILE A 359 -7.89 -6.44 -8.53
CA ILE A 359 -6.44 -6.48 -8.24
C ILE A 359 -6.09 -5.85 -6.89
N TYR A 360 -7.07 -5.44 -6.10
CA TYR A 360 -6.86 -4.58 -4.94
C TYR A 360 -6.55 -5.32 -3.65
N LYS A 361 -7.23 -6.42 -3.34
CA LYS A 361 -6.98 -7.22 -2.14
C LYS A 361 -5.51 -7.62 -1.99
N GLN A 362 -4.85 -8.00 -3.06
CA GLN A 362 -3.45 -8.43 -3.05
C GLN A 362 -2.48 -7.30 -2.66
N THR A 363 -2.90 -6.03 -2.73
CA THR A 363 -2.09 -4.87 -2.36
C THR A 363 -2.33 -4.40 -0.93
N ALA A 364 -3.39 -4.85 -0.28
CA ALA A 364 -3.83 -4.37 1.02
C ALA A 364 -2.92 -4.76 2.19
N ALA A 365 -1.91 -5.60 1.98
CA ALA A 365 -0.86 -5.91 2.95
C ALA A 365 0.51 -5.93 2.26
N TYR A 366 1.57 -5.60 3.02
CA TYR A 366 2.97 -5.57 2.57
C TYR A 366 3.30 -4.48 1.54
N GLY A 367 2.54 -3.39 1.55
CA GLY A 367 2.73 -2.22 0.68
C GLY A 367 2.06 -2.35 -0.69
N HIS A 368 1.70 -1.20 -1.25
CA HIS A 368 1.13 -1.09 -2.59
C HIS A 368 2.20 -0.91 -3.67
N PHE A 369 3.43 -0.58 -3.28
CA PHE A 369 4.56 -0.29 -4.16
C PHE A 369 5.75 -1.21 -3.92
N GLY A 370 6.57 -1.40 -4.96
CA GLY A 370 7.75 -2.24 -4.89
C GLY A 370 7.45 -3.73 -4.76
N ARG A 371 6.27 -4.17 -5.15
CA ARG A 371 5.85 -5.59 -5.11
C ARG A 371 6.45 -6.36 -6.28
N THR A 372 7.10 -7.47 -5.99
CA THR A 372 7.68 -8.39 -6.97
C THR A 372 7.01 -9.77 -6.97
N ASP A 373 6.12 -10.00 -6.01
CA ASP A 373 5.38 -11.23 -5.81
C ASP A 373 4.01 -11.23 -6.50
N VAL A 374 3.55 -10.07 -6.94
CA VAL A 374 2.30 -9.85 -7.68
C VAL A 374 2.54 -8.93 -8.86
N GLU A 375 1.80 -9.14 -9.94
CA GLU A 375 1.89 -8.28 -11.13
C GLU A 375 0.98 -7.07 -10.99
N LEU A 376 1.59 -5.88 -10.89
CA LEU A 376 0.89 -4.62 -10.73
C LEU A 376 1.23 -3.66 -11.89
N PRO A 377 0.23 -3.07 -12.57
CA PRO A 377 0.45 -2.21 -13.73
C PRO A 377 1.35 -1.00 -13.45
N TRP A 378 1.20 -0.38 -12.28
CA TRP A 378 1.99 0.79 -11.88
C TRP A 378 3.45 0.47 -11.49
N GLU A 379 3.81 -0.80 -11.40
CA GLU A 379 5.19 -1.25 -11.20
C GLU A 379 5.90 -1.59 -12.52
N GLN A 380 5.21 -1.53 -13.67
CA GLN A 380 5.78 -1.86 -14.97
C GLN A 380 6.66 -0.73 -15.53
N LEU A 381 7.80 -1.10 -16.12
CA LEU A 381 8.76 -0.17 -16.74
C LEU A 381 8.39 0.13 -18.22
N SER A 382 7.11 0.31 -18.51
CA SER A 382 6.56 0.41 -19.86
C SER A 382 6.89 1.72 -20.59
N LYS A 383 7.40 2.75 -19.89
CA LYS A 383 7.67 4.08 -20.44
C LYS A 383 9.15 4.44 -20.51
N VAL A 384 10.04 3.57 -20.08
CA VAL A 384 11.50 3.84 -20.03
C VAL A 384 12.07 4.22 -21.41
N ASP A 385 11.76 3.46 -22.44
CA ASP A 385 12.29 3.71 -23.79
C ASP A 385 11.69 4.97 -24.41
N GLU A 386 10.43 5.30 -24.08
CA GLU A 386 9.80 6.53 -24.53
C GLU A 386 10.43 7.77 -23.87
N ILE A 387 10.67 7.70 -22.55
CA ILE A 387 11.36 8.76 -21.77
C ILE A 387 12.75 9.04 -22.34
N LYS A 388 13.53 7.99 -22.63
CA LYS A 388 14.89 8.11 -23.17
C LYS A 388 15.00 8.88 -24.49
N LYS A 389 13.92 8.96 -25.28
CA LYS A 389 13.89 9.75 -26.52
C LYS A 389 13.92 11.26 -26.29
N TYR A 390 13.65 11.71 -25.07
CA TYR A 390 13.59 13.14 -24.69
C TYR A 390 14.77 13.58 -23.83
N LEU A 391 15.66 12.64 -23.44
CA LEU A 391 16.91 12.90 -22.74
C LEU A 391 18.04 13.23 -23.72
#